data_675b1bee324e7ac7104b76f1d60ecf99
#
_entry.id   675b1bee324e7ac7104b76f1d60ecf99
#
_cell.length_a   1.000
_cell.length_b   1.000
_cell.length_c   1.000
_cell.angle_alpha   90.00
_cell.angle_beta   90.00
_cell.angle_gamma   90.00
#
_symmetry.space_group_name_H-M   'P 1'
#
loop_
_entity.id
_entity.type
_entity.pdbx_description
1 polymer ?
#
loop_
_entity_poly.entity_id
_entity_poly.type
_entity_poly.pdbx_seq_one_letter_code
_entity_poly.pdbx_strand_id
1 'polypeptide(L)'
;MKKYFILPLLISLFFVACTNPCAICGEDPCVCPEPDPANTIYYVESDEIFCNPERGFLVQAYYESSDLSNKADADKIKTVRNNQSITLYLHSYYLTDFMESEISQEFLDRMEHNFKALREGGAKAVLRYSYKHDDSNKAKPWDTSLDWMKRHIDQLAPYWQEYTDVILCLQAGFIGVWGEWYYTSNFKMNPRTDEDYAPRWELVNYILDKLPEDRQLGLRTPTFKMRYLQMNGGDVTPLAEHEAYTPTAKARLCAFNDCFLASASDVGTYSNTEIERPFWAEDTKYTFMGGETCGECGTRSKGETAVKEMEQFHWTYINRDYHQAVLSSWTQSGHMNEIKRRLGYRFVLDKAIPTEYPTAGGDYTITLSIRNVGFASLHNPRAVELVFVDKNDATKKFVHKQQIDPRFWMPGETAIVTLRAKLDKQMAGEYNVYLNLPDAYDVLHDNPAFSIRLANEDIWDEKTGYNYLTDLTLE
;
A
#
# COMPACT_ATOMS: atom_id res chain seq x y z
N MET A 1 7.88 16.33 -84.97
CA MET A 1 7.55 16.02 -83.57
C MET A 1 8.72 15.19 -82.95
N LYS A 2 9.61 15.83 -82.22
CA LYS A 2 10.73 15.15 -81.55
C LYS A 2 10.34 14.85 -80.10
N LYS A 3 10.29 13.53 -79.74
CA LYS A 3 10.04 13.08 -78.37
C LYS A 3 11.36 13.09 -77.63
N TYR A 4 11.47 13.86 -76.55
CA TYR A 4 12.58 13.77 -75.60
C TYR A 4 12.26 12.73 -74.51
N PHE A 5 13.13 11.70 -74.39
CA PHE A 5 13.14 10.78 -73.28
C PHE A 5 13.98 11.41 -72.14
N ILE A 6 13.38 11.60 -71.00
CA ILE A 6 14.09 11.96 -69.78
C ILE A 6 14.35 10.67 -68.98
N LEU A 7 15.64 10.34 -68.82
CA LEU A 7 16.09 9.21 -68.00
C LEU A 7 16.22 9.65 -66.56
N PRO A 8 15.59 9.03 -65.59
CA PRO A 8 15.79 9.39 -64.20
C PRO A 8 17.16 8.83 -63.69
N LEU A 9 17.99 9.76 -63.19
CA LEU A 9 19.24 9.46 -62.55
C LEU A 9 18.97 8.88 -61.18
N LEU A 10 19.17 7.57 -60.99
CA LEU A 10 19.14 6.90 -59.68
C LEU A 10 20.48 7.28 -58.94
N ILE A 11 20.34 8.17 -57.93
CA ILE A 11 21.40 8.39 -56.95
C ILE A 11 21.30 7.29 -55.92
N SER A 12 22.18 6.28 -56.03
CA SER A 12 22.39 5.27 -54.98
C SER A 12 23.19 5.90 -53.86
N LEU A 13 22.54 6.24 -52.78
CA LEU A 13 23.18 6.55 -51.51
C LEU A 13 23.79 5.23 -50.96
N PHE A 14 25.11 5.10 -51.14
CA PHE A 14 25.87 4.11 -50.40
C PHE A 14 25.95 4.55 -48.92
N PHE A 15 25.14 3.91 -48.08
CA PHE A 15 25.43 3.89 -46.65
C PHE A 15 26.66 3.06 -46.44
N VAL A 16 27.78 3.68 -46.15
CA VAL A 16 28.94 3.00 -45.58
C VAL A 16 28.58 2.62 -44.16
N ALA A 17 28.10 1.42 -43.94
CA ALA A 17 27.98 0.83 -42.64
C ALA A 17 29.41 0.73 -42.06
N CYS A 18 29.66 1.37 -40.94
CA CYS A 18 30.86 1.11 -40.16
C CYS A 18 30.78 -0.33 -39.64
N THR A 19 31.55 -1.25 -40.19
CA THR A 19 31.59 -2.68 -39.84
C THR A 19 32.58 -2.97 -38.72
N ASN A 20 32.69 -2.08 -37.71
CA ASN A 20 33.50 -2.40 -36.54
C ASN A 20 32.55 -2.81 -35.38
N PRO A 21 32.77 -3.96 -34.74
CA PRO A 21 32.03 -4.37 -33.57
C PRO A 21 32.14 -3.31 -32.47
N CYS A 22 31.10 -3.18 -31.67
CA CYS A 22 31.08 -2.26 -30.55
C CYS A 22 32.27 -2.47 -29.61
N ALA A 23 33.03 -1.44 -29.30
CA ALA A 23 34.20 -1.52 -28.44
C ALA A 23 33.91 -1.96 -26.99
N ILE A 24 32.63 -1.91 -26.59
CA ILE A 24 32.18 -2.26 -25.24
C ILE A 24 31.63 -3.72 -25.22
N CYS A 25 30.71 -4.08 -26.11
CA CYS A 25 30.08 -5.41 -26.10
C CYS A 25 30.59 -6.36 -27.17
N GLY A 26 31.35 -5.89 -28.17
CA GLY A 26 31.85 -6.71 -29.28
C GLY A 26 30.81 -7.08 -30.33
N GLU A 27 29.56 -6.62 -30.21
CA GLU A 27 28.45 -6.97 -31.11
C GLU A 27 28.26 -5.91 -32.22
N ASP A 28 27.77 -6.38 -33.40
CA ASP A 28 27.39 -5.54 -34.55
C ASP A 28 26.01 -6.00 -35.09
N PRO A 29 24.92 -5.23 -34.94
CA PRO A 29 24.89 -3.88 -34.31
C PRO A 29 25.10 -3.91 -32.79
N CYS A 30 25.61 -2.81 -32.23
CA CYS A 30 25.85 -2.67 -30.80
C CYS A 30 24.53 -2.82 -30.01
N VAL A 31 24.55 -3.71 -29.01
CA VAL A 31 23.41 -3.95 -28.08
C VAL A 31 23.60 -3.27 -26.73
N CYS A 32 24.69 -2.49 -26.56
CA CYS A 32 24.87 -1.71 -25.34
C CYS A 32 23.80 -0.64 -25.22
N PRO A 33 23.24 -0.41 -24.01
CA PRO A 33 22.39 0.74 -23.78
C PRO A 33 23.15 2.04 -24.10
N GLU A 34 22.47 3.03 -24.63
CA GLU A 34 23.04 4.37 -24.80
C GLU A 34 23.53 4.89 -23.43
N PRO A 35 24.69 5.55 -23.38
CA PRO A 35 25.18 6.13 -22.14
C PRO A 35 24.18 7.16 -21.62
N ASP A 36 24.02 7.21 -20.30
CA ASP A 36 23.19 8.26 -19.67
C ASP A 36 23.73 9.67 -20.03
N PRO A 37 22.84 10.68 -20.14
CA PRO A 37 23.22 12.06 -20.35
C PRO A 37 24.25 12.55 -19.31
N ALA A 38 25.12 13.49 -19.70
CA ALA A 38 26.21 13.99 -18.84
C ALA A 38 25.72 14.64 -17.53
N ASN A 39 24.49 15.17 -17.53
CA ASN A 39 23.82 15.76 -16.37
C ASN A 39 23.05 14.76 -15.51
N THR A 40 23.25 13.44 -15.69
CA THR A 40 22.63 12.40 -14.88
C THR A 40 23.20 12.40 -13.46
N ILE A 41 22.29 12.40 -12.49
CA ILE A 41 22.59 12.31 -11.06
C ILE A 41 22.27 10.91 -10.59
N TYR A 42 23.18 10.25 -9.90
CA TYR A 42 23.01 8.92 -9.32
C TYR A 42 22.88 9.02 -7.79
N TYR A 43 22.05 8.14 -7.22
CA TYR A 43 21.76 8.12 -5.79
C TYR A 43 22.16 6.79 -5.18
N VAL A 44 22.60 6.82 -3.93
CA VAL A 44 23.01 5.62 -3.19
C VAL A 44 21.80 5.04 -2.47
N GLU A 45 21.54 3.73 -2.66
CA GLU A 45 20.51 3.00 -1.92
C GLU A 45 20.92 2.85 -0.46
N SER A 46 19.97 3.02 0.46
CA SER A 46 20.14 2.85 1.89
C SER A 46 19.51 1.56 2.40
N ASP A 47 20.25 0.84 3.25
CA ASP A 47 19.76 -0.35 3.98
C ASP A 47 19.05 -0.03 5.30
N GLU A 48 18.89 1.25 5.63
CA GLU A 48 18.25 1.70 6.87
C GLU A 48 16.80 1.19 6.98
N ILE A 49 16.39 0.80 8.19
CA ILE A 49 15.00 0.52 8.54
C ILE A 49 14.41 1.79 9.13
N PHE A 50 13.50 2.43 8.40
CA PHE A 50 12.88 3.70 8.76
C PHE A 50 11.35 3.65 8.61
N CYS A 51 10.69 4.65 9.19
CA CYS A 51 9.24 4.81 9.08
C CYS A 51 8.82 5.20 7.67
N ASN A 52 7.80 4.55 7.14
CA ASN A 52 6.98 5.02 6.04
C ASN A 52 5.51 4.75 6.34
N PRO A 53 4.58 5.58 5.88
CA PRO A 53 3.16 5.35 6.10
C PRO A 53 2.67 4.08 5.36
N GLU A 54 1.59 3.48 5.86
CA GLU A 54 0.80 2.46 5.17
C GLU A 54 1.53 1.13 4.87
N ARG A 55 2.58 0.78 5.59
CA ARG A 55 3.36 -0.44 5.38
C ARG A 55 4.05 -0.96 6.64
N GLY A 56 4.44 -2.23 6.61
CA GLY A 56 5.35 -2.81 7.60
C GLY A 56 4.66 -3.63 8.69
N PHE A 57 5.32 -3.79 9.82
CA PHE A 57 4.70 -4.41 10.98
C PHE A 57 3.59 -3.52 11.54
N LEU A 58 2.53 -4.13 12.08
CA LEU A 58 1.49 -3.43 12.84
C LEU A 58 1.45 -3.86 14.30
N VAL A 59 0.92 -2.98 15.15
CA VAL A 59 0.63 -3.25 16.57
C VAL A 59 -0.84 -3.62 16.71
N GLN A 60 -1.12 -4.65 17.49
CA GLN A 60 -2.49 -5.02 17.85
C GLN A 60 -3.02 -4.11 18.97
N ALA A 61 -4.20 -3.54 18.77
CA ALA A 61 -4.91 -2.77 19.79
C ALA A 61 -6.36 -3.26 19.91
N TYR A 62 -6.75 -3.58 21.13
CA TYR A 62 -8.10 -4.11 21.45
C TYR A 62 -8.91 -3.05 22.18
N TYR A 63 -10.16 -2.86 21.76
CA TYR A 63 -11.10 -1.89 22.34
C TYR A 63 -12.43 -2.57 22.64
N GLU A 64 -12.59 -3.02 23.89
CA GLU A 64 -13.79 -3.69 24.37
C GLU A 64 -14.90 -2.67 24.66
N SER A 65 -16.17 -3.01 24.38
CA SER A 65 -17.31 -2.17 24.78
C SER A 65 -17.45 -2.07 26.30
N SER A 66 -17.02 -3.09 27.03
CA SER A 66 -17.04 -3.16 28.50
C SER A 66 -15.96 -2.31 29.20
N ASP A 67 -14.92 -1.86 28.48
CA ASP A 67 -13.85 -1.02 29.02
C ASP A 67 -13.60 0.22 28.15
N LEU A 68 -14.32 1.29 28.42
CA LEU A 68 -14.19 2.56 27.73
C LEU A 68 -12.97 3.39 28.17
N SER A 69 -12.26 2.98 29.22
CA SER A 69 -11.05 3.67 29.69
C SER A 69 -9.84 3.40 28.79
N ASN A 70 -9.81 2.23 28.12
CA ASN A 70 -8.75 1.87 27.16
C ASN A 70 -8.91 2.68 25.88
N LYS A 71 -7.99 3.65 25.67
CA LYS A 71 -7.96 4.58 24.54
C LYS A 71 -6.56 4.60 23.90
N ALA A 72 -6.51 4.90 22.62
CA ALA A 72 -5.25 5.20 21.94
C ALA A 72 -4.59 6.44 22.54
N ASP A 73 -3.27 6.41 22.61
CA ASP A 73 -2.43 7.46 23.17
C ASP A 73 -1.44 7.93 22.09
N ALA A 74 -1.57 9.17 21.66
CA ALA A 74 -0.79 9.75 20.58
C ALA A 74 0.73 9.74 20.86
N ASP A 75 1.14 9.98 22.10
CA ASP A 75 2.56 10.00 22.50
C ASP A 75 3.16 8.57 22.48
N LYS A 76 2.37 7.56 22.88
CA LYS A 76 2.78 6.16 22.74
C LYS A 76 2.91 5.76 21.28
N ILE A 77 1.94 6.16 20.42
CA ILE A 77 1.99 5.92 18.97
C ILE A 77 3.26 6.55 18.39
N LYS A 78 3.54 7.82 18.69
CA LYS A 78 4.76 8.53 18.28
C LYS A 78 6.04 7.83 18.76
N THR A 79 6.03 7.36 20.00
CA THR A 79 7.16 6.61 20.58
C THR A 79 7.41 5.29 19.84
N VAL A 80 6.36 4.51 19.56
CA VAL A 80 6.45 3.27 18.77
C VAL A 80 6.93 3.55 17.36
N ARG A 81 6.38 4.57 16.72
CA ARG A 81 6.81 5.02 15.39
C ARG A 81 8.30 5.33 15.36
N ASN A 82 8.78 6.18 16.26
CA ASN A 82 10.17 6.65 16.25
C ASN A 82 11.18 5.56 16.64
N ASN A 83 10.84 4.70 17.63
CA ASN A 83 11.76 3.72 18.17
C ASN A 83 11.72 2.36 17.45
N GLN A 84 10.64 2.05 16.73
CA GLN A 84 10.41 0.73 16.16
C GLN A 84 10.06 0.75 14.67
N SER A 85 10.00 1.94 14.07
CA SER A 85 9.63 2.18 12.67
C SER A 85 8.27 1.56 12.30
N ILE A 86 7.29 1.63 13.23
CA ILE A 86 5.93 1.11 13.04
C ILE A 86 4.95 2.27 12.91
N THR A 87 4.18 2.27 11.82
CA THR A 87 3.18 3.30 11.49
C THR A 87 1.78 2.73 11.34
N LEU A 88 1.59 1.44 11.62
CA LEU A 88 0.30 0.76 11.48
C LEU A 88 -0.16 0.14 12.79
N TYR A 89 -1.49 0.16 12.97
CA TYR A 89 -2.18 -0.47 14.07
C TYR A 89 -3.35 -1.30 13.55
N LEU A 90 -3.59 -2.50 14.11
CA LEU A 90 -4.86 -3.21 13.95
C LEU A 90 -5.76 -2.79 15.13
N HIS A 91 -6.74 -1.94 14.85
CA HIS A 91 -7.76 -1.55 15.81
C HIS A 91 -8.92 -2.55 15.76
N SER A 92 -8.94 -3.48 16.72
CA SER A 92 -10.01 -4.45 16.89
C SER A 92 -11.04 -3.91 17.90
N TYR A 93 -12.23 -3.56 17.42
CA TYR A 93 -13.33 -3.05 18.21
C TYR A 93 -14.33 -4.19 18.51
N TYR A 94 -14.49 -4.52 19.78
CA TYR A 94 -15.42 -5.56 20.24
C TYR A 94 -16.71 -4.94 20.73
N LEU A 95 -17.82 -5.16 19.99
CA LEU A 95 -19.15 -4.64 20.21
C LEU A 95 -19.98 -5.58 21.10
N THR A 96 -19.36 -6.19 22.10
CA THR A 96 -19.91 -7.28 22.89
C THR A 96 -21.22 -6.91 23.58
N ASP A 97 -21.33 -5.66 24.08
CA ASP A 97 -22.52 -5.19 24.84
C ASP A 97 -23.63 -4.68 23.91
N PHE A 98 -23.39 -4.58 22.59
CA PHE A 98 -24.33 -4.02 21.64
C PHE A 98 -24.96 -5.02 20.69
N MET A 99 -24.93 -6.35 21.01
CA MET A 99 -25.42 -7.40 20.09
C MET A 99 -26.87 -7.20 19.64
N GLU A 100 -27.73 -6.63 20.49
CA GLU A 100 -29.14 -6.35 20.22
C GLU A 100 -29.54 -4.92 20.62
N SER A 101 -28.60 -3.99 20.53
CA SER A 101 -28.81 -2.56 20.83
C SER A 101 -27.90 -1.68 19.96
N GLU A 102 -28.23 -0.43 19.83
CA GLU A 102 -27.37 0.56 19.19
C GLU A 102 -26.03 0.70 19.95
N ILE A 103 -24.96 1.03 19.22
CA ILE A 103 -23.65 1.36 19.80
C ILE A 103 -23.82 2.66 20.60
N SER A 104 -23.33 2.67 21.85
CA SER A 104 -23.42 3.86 22.69
C SER A 104 -22.58 5.02 22.15
N GLN A 105 -23.02 6.25 22.39
CA GLN A 105 -22.27 7.43 21.98
C GLN A 105 -20.87 7.49 22.62
N GLU A 106 -20.72 7.04 23.86
CA GLU A 106 -19.44 6.99 24.57
C GLU A 106 -18.44 6.04 23.89
N PHE A 107 -18.90 4.93 23.32
CA PHE A 107 -18.07 4.03 22.53
C PHE A 107 -17.64 4.69 21.22
N LEU A 108 -18.56 5.36 20.52
CA LEU A 108 -18.28 6.10 19.29
C LEU A 108 -17.32 7.27 19.56
N ASP A 109 -17.48 8.02 20.64
CA ASP A 109 -16.58 9.10 21.04
C ASP A 109 -15.16 8.58 21.34
N ARG A 110 -15.04 7.39 21.96
CA ARG A 110 -13.75 6.74 22.17
C ARG A 110 -13.11 6.34 20.83
N MET A 111 -13.89 5.80 19.91
CA MET A 111 -13.40 5.43 18.58
C MET A 111 -12.88 6.67 17.83
N GLU A 112 -13.61 7.77 17.89
CA GLU A 112 -13.20 9.06 17.34
C GLU A 112 -11.89 9.56 17.98
N HIS A 113 -11.79 9.50 19.31
CA HIS A 113 -10.54 9.81 20.02
C HIS A 113 -9.36 8.97 19.50
N ASN A 114 -9.57 7.69 19.25
CA ASN A 114 -8.52 6.80 18.74
C ASN A 114 -8.06 7.22 17.33
N PHE A 115 -8.96 7.66 16.45
CA PHE A 115 -8.59 8.19 15.14
C PHE A 115 -7.80 9.50 15.24
N LYS A 116 -8.20 10.41 16.13
CA LYS A 116 -7.44 11.64 16.41
C LYS A 116 -6.04 11.34 16.93
N ALA A 117 -5.91 10.35 17.82
CA ALA A 117 -4.62 9.91 18.34
C ALA A 117 -3.71 9.31 17.24
N LEU A 118 -4.27 8.62 16.23
CA LEU A 118 -3.51 8.14 15.06
C LEU A 118 -2.99 9.32 14.22
N ARG A 119 -3.83 10.32 13.93
CA ARG A 119 -3.39 11.54 13.21
C ARG A 119 -2.23 12.23 13.93
N GLU A 120 -2.36 12.44 15.22
CA GLU A 120 -1.36 13.11 16.03
C GLU A 120 -0.08 12.29 16.21
N GLY A 121 -0.21 10.97 16.36
CA GLY A 121 0.89 10.04 16.54
C GLY A 121 1.65 9.69 15.26
N GLY A 122 1.12 10.03 14.09
CA GLY A 122 1.73 9.73 12.79
C GLY A 122 1.55 8.26 12.36
N ALA A 123 0.36 7.70 12.56
CA ALA A 123 0.04 6.31 12.21
C ALA A 123 -1.35 6.19 11.56
N LYS A 124 -1.60 5.03 10.92
CA LYS A 124 -2.90 4.64 10.35
C LYS A 124 -3.35 3.29 10.91
N ALA A 125 -4.64 2.98 10.77
CA ALA A 125 -5.21 1.74 11.27
C ALA A 125 -5.76 0.84 10.14
N VAL A 126 -5.56 -0.46 10.32
CA VAL A 126 -6.45 -1.51 9.81
C VAL A 126 -7.58 -1.63 10.80
N LEU A 127 -8.83 -1.56 10.36
CA LEU A 127 -9.99 -1.65 11.24
C LEU A 127 -10.60 -3.05 11.18
N ARG A 128 -11.00 -3.56 12.35
CA ARG A 128 -11.80 -4.79 12.47
C ARG A 128 -12.84 -4.61 13.57
N TYR A 129 -14.07 -4.98 13.28
CA TYR A 129 -15.17 -5.02 14.25
C TYR A 129 -15.64 -6.45 14.45
N SER A 130 -15.94 -6.82 15.68
CA SER A 130 -16.53 -8.13 16.03
C SER A 130 -17.31 -8.04 17.33
N TYR A 131 -17.98 -9.12 17.71
CA TYR A 131 -18.81 -9.14 18.91
C TYR A 131 -18.20 -9.96 20.04
N LYS A 132 -17.34 -10.90 19.72
CA LYS A 132 -16.67 -11.78 20.69
C LYS A 132 -15.25 -12.08 20.30
N HIS A 133 -14.39 -12.31 21.28
CA HIS A 133 -13.03 -12.84 21.14
C HIS A 133 -12.85 -14.24 21.79
N ASP A 134 -13.89 -14.77 22.43
CA ASP A 134 -13.90 -16.10 23.07
C ASP A 134 -14.74 -17.07 22.22
N ASP A 135 -14.14 -18.17 21.75
CA ASP A 135 -14.76 -19.21 20.93
C ASP A 135 -15.44 -20.32 21.75
N SER A 136 -15.47 -20.20 23.08
CA SER A 136 -16.14 -21.16 23.92
C SER A 136 -17.66 -21.18 23.70
N ASN A 137 -18.30 -22.33 23.92
CA ASN A 137 -19.75 -22.42 23.84
C ASN A 137 -20.49 -21.52 24.87
N LYS A 138 -19.79 -21.10 25.93
CA LYS A 138 -20.34 -20.19 26.94
C LYS A 138 -20.40 -18.74 26.46
N ALA A 139 -19.59 -18.37 25.46
CA ALA A 139 -19.57 -17.05 24.86
C ALA A 139 -20.67 -16.82 23.81
N LYS A 140 -21.46 -17.84 23.46
CA LYS A 140 -22.57 -17.71 22.49
C LYS A 140 -23.65 -16.74 22.99
N PRO A 141 -24.34 -16.02 22.07
CA PRO A 141 -24.07 -15.98 20.63
C PRO A 141 -22.71 -15.34 20.33
N TRP A 142 -22.02 -15.84 19.29
CA TRP A 142 -20.70 -15.34 18.88
C TRP A 142 -20.76 -14.10 18.01
N ASP A 143 -21.91 -13.89 17.35
CA ASP A 143 -22.21 -12.72 16.54
C ASP A 143 -23.70 -12.38 16.64
N THR A 144 -24.09 -11.25 16.09
CA THR A 144 -25.48 -10.77 16.04
C THR A 144 -26.12 -11.01 14.67
N SER A 145 -27.39 -10.63 14.53
CA SER A 145 -28.12 -10.71 13.26
C SER A 145 -27.57 -9.74 12.22
N LEU A 146 -27.79 -10.04 10.93
CA LEU A 146 -27.43 -9.16 9.83
C LEU A 146 -28.09 -7.77 9.95
N ASP A 147 -29.32 -7.70 10.45
CA ASP A 147 -30.03 -6.44 10.64
C ASP A 147 -29.35 -5.54 11.70
N TRP A 148 -28.89 -6.12 12.79
CA TRP A 148 -28.11 -5.38 13.79
C TRP A 148 -26.73 -4.98 13.25
N MET A 149 -26.07 -5.86 12.49
CA MET A 149 -24.79 -5.51 11.84
C MET A 149 -24.93 -4.26 10.94
N LYS A 150 -25.99 -4.21 10.13
CA LYS A 150 -26.27 -3.05 9.28
C LYS A 150 -26.52 -1.77 10.07
N ARG A 151 -27.28 -1.84 11.18
CA ARG A 151 -27.50 -0.68 12.06
C ARG A 151 -26.18 -0.19 12.67
N HIS A 152 -25.32 -1.11 13.12
CA HIS A 152 -24.01 -0.73 13.64
C HIS A 152 -23.13 -0.10 12.54
N ILE A 153 -23.16 -0.64 11.32
CA ILE A 153 -22.43 -0.06 10.17
C ILE A 153 -22.94 1.35 9.88
N ASP A 154 -24.26 1.60 9.94
CA ASP A 154 -24.83 2.94 9.77
C ASP A 154 -24.33 3.93 10.83
N GLN A 155 -24.10 3.48 12.08
CA GLN A 155 -23.53 4.30 13.14
C GLN A 155 -22.01 4.53 12.96
N LEU A 156 -21.27 3.56 12.40
CA LEU A 156 -19.81 3.62 12.20
C LEU A 156 -19.42 4.39 10.93
N ALA A 157 -20.24 4.31 9.89
CA ALA A 157 -19.95 4.87 8.56
C ALA A 157 -19.59 6.37 8.56
N PRO A 158 -20.28 7.27 9.31
CA PRO A 158 -19.88 8.68 9.39
C PRO A 158 -18.44 8.87 9.86
N TYR A 159 -17.98 8.03 10.79
CA TYR A 159 -16.60 8.09 11.29
C TYR A 159 -15.60 7.54 10.26
N TRP A 160 -15.97 6.51 9.47
CA TRP A 160 -15.12 6.04 8.39
C TRP A 160 -14.92 7.10 7.30
N GLN A 161 -15.96 7.89 7.01
CA GLN A 161 -15.89 9.01 6.06
C GLN A 161 -15.04 10.16 6.61
N GLU A 162 -15.24 10.56 7.87
CA GLU A 162 -14.54 11.68 8.49
C GLU A 162 -13.05 11.40 8.74
N TYR A 163 -12.70 10.14 9.06
CA TYR A 163 -11.35 9.70 9.41
C TYR A 163 -10.70 8.79 8.35
N THR A 164 -11.14 8.90 7.09
CA THR A 164 -10.61 8.11 5.96
C THR A 164 -9.09 8.22 5.87
N ASP A 165 -8.54 9.38 6.11
CA ASP A 165 -7.11 9.69 6.06
C ASP A 165 -6.24 8.80 6.97
N VAL A 166 -6.76 8.34 8.11
CA VAL A 166 -6.04 7.45 9.04
C VAL A 166 -6.51 5.99 8.96
N ILE A 167 -7.40 5.64 8.03
CA ILE A 167 -7.82 4.27 7.77
C ILE A 167 -7.00 3.72 6.59
N LEU A 168 -6.24 2.65 6.82
CA LEU A 168 -5.54 1.92 5.76
C LEU A 168 -6.53 1.12 4.92
N CYS A 169 -7.23 0.21 5.59
CA CYS A 169 -8.29 -0.63 5.04
C CYS A 169 -9.19 -1.13 6.18
N LEU A 170 -10.35 -1.66 5.82
CA LEU A 170 -11.23 -2.35 6.76
C LEU A 170 -11.14 -3.86 6.49
N GLN A 171 -10.96 -4.70 7.51
CA GLN A 171 -11.21 -6.12 7.41
C GLN A 171 -12.71 -6.36 7.61
N ALA A 172 -13.31 -7.27 6.85
CA ALA A 172 -14.78 -7.42 6.77
C ALA A 172 -15.45 -7.61 8.13
N GLY A 173 -14.81 -8.32 9.05
CA GLY A 173 -15.23 -8.33 10.46
C GLY A 173 -16.65 -8.85 10.67
N PHE A 174 -17.26 -8.38 11.75
CA PHE A 174 -18.64 -8.57 12.20
C PHE A 174 -19.08 -10.04 12.36
N ILE A 175 -18.86 -10.91 11.38
CA ILE A 175 -19.29 -12.29 11.40
C ILE A 175 -18.30 -13.15 12.20
N GLY A 176 -18.82 -13.86 13.18
CA GLY A 176 -18.10 -14.86 13.96
C GLY A 176 -17.16 -14.30 15.02
N VAL A 177 -16.54 -15.19 15.76
CA VAL A 177 -15.52 -14.85 16.74
C VAL A 177 -14.35 -14.17 16.04
N TRP A 178 -13.79 -13.12 16.64
CA TRP A 178 -12.71 -12.26 16.13
C TRP A 178 -13.04 -11.52 14.82
N GLY A 179 -14.25 -11.72 14.24
CA GLY A 179 -14.58 -11.16 12.93
C GLY A 179 -13.88 -11.86 11.75
N GLU A 180 -13.54 -13.15 11.91
CA GLU A 180 -12.84 -13.95 10.89
C GLU A 180 -13.74 -14.88 10.10
N TRP A 181 -15.05 -14.76 10.26
CA TRP A 181 -16.09 -15.52 9.56
C TRP A 181 -16.17 -17.01 9.92
N TYR A 182 -15.50 -17.40 11.00
CA TYR A 182 -15.61 -18.71 11.64
C TYR A 182 -16.33 -18.62 12.99
N TYR A 183 -16.84 -19.76 13.50
CA TYR A 183 -17.53 -19.83 14.79
C TYR A 183 -18.68 -18.81 14.90
N THR A 184 -19.54 -18.76 13.87
CA THR A 184 -20.71 -17.88 13.81
C THR A 184 -21.95 -18.52 14.42
N SER A 185 -22.84 -17.71 15.00
CA SER A 185 -24.13 -18.14 15.55
C SER A 185 -25.30 -17.82 14.62
N ASN A 186 -25.18 -16.77 13.80
CA ASN A 186 -26.26 -16.26 12.96
C ASN A 186 -26.09 -16.56 11.48
N PHE A 187 -24.91 -17.06 11.06
CA PHE A 187 -24.61 -17.40 9.67
C PHE A 187 -24.29 -18.90 9.54
N LYS A 188 -24.29 -19.41 8.32
CA LYS A 188 -23.85 -20.79 8.08
C LYS A 188 -22.35 -20.92 8.37
N MET A 189 -21.96 -21.76 9.35
CA MET A 189 -20.57 -21.90 9.79
C MET A 189 -19.64 -22.47 8.70
N ASN A 190 -20.13 -23.41 7.89
CA ASN A 190 -19.41 -23.98 6.75
C ASN A 190 -20.28 -23.82 5.49
N PRO A 191 -20.33 -22.62 4.87
CA PRO A 191 -21.20 -22.37 3.73
C PRO A 191 -20.73 -23.19 2.51
N ARG A 192 -21.69 -23.73 1.74
CA ARG A 192 -21.44 -24.55 0.56
C ARG A 192 -22.27 -24.16 -0.65
N THR A 193 -23.48 -23.64 -0.42
CA THR A 193 -24.39 -23.22 -1.48
C THR A 193 -24.45 -21.71 -1.59
N ASP A 194 -24.96 -21.19 -2.69
CA ASP A 194 -25.12 -19.76 -2.90
C ASP A 194 -26.05 -19.13 -1.85
N GLU A 195 -27.07 -19.86 -1.40
CA GLU A 195 -27.97 -19.45 -0.31
C GLU A 195 -27.24 -19.34 1.03
N ASP A 196 -26.28 -20.25 1.31
CA ASP A 196 -25.45 -20.21 2.51
C ASP A 196 -24.54 -18.96 2.53
N TYR A 197 -24.08 -18.51 1.36
CA TYR A 197 -23.21 -17.34 1.19
C TYR A 197 -23.95 -16.02 1.09
N ALA A 198 -25.18 -16.00 0.59
CA ALA A 198 -25.93 -14.78 0.28
C ALA A 198 -25.94 -13.74 1.41
N PRO A 199 -26.17 -14.10 2.71
CA PRO A 199 -26.15 -13.12 3.79
C PRO A 199 -24.76 -12.47 4.01
N ARG A 200 -23.65 -13.19 3.69
CA ARG A 200 -22.30 -12.63 3.75
C ARG A 200 -22.08 -11.58 2.65
N TRP A 201 -22.57 -11.88 1.45
CA TRP A 201 -22.45 -10.96 0.33
C TRP A 201 -23.34 -9.73 0.50
N GLU A 202 -24.48 -9.88 1.12
CA GLU A 202 -25.32 -8.75 1.51
C GLU A 202 -24.59 -7.82 2.49
N LEU A 203 -23.90 -8.39 3.49
CA LEU A 203 -23.06 -7.62 4.42
C LEU A 203 -21.87 -6.95 3.70
N VAL A 204 -21.16 -7.68 2.82
CA VAL A 204 -20.02 -7.13 2.03
C VAL A 204 -20.48 -5.94 1.20
N ASN A 205 -21.58 -6.08 0.46
CA ASN A 205 -22.14 -5.00 -0.34
C ASN A 205 -22.53 -3.80 0.52
N TYR A 206 -23.13 -4.06 1.69
CA TYR A 206 -23.54 -3.00 2.61
C TYR A 206 -22.34 -2.23 3.18
N ILE A 207 -21.25 -2.93 3.52
CA ILE A 207 -20.00 -2.28 3.96
C ILE A 207 -19.39 -1.48 2.82
N LEU A 208 -19.28 -2.04 1.61
CA LEU A 208 -18.69 -1.36 0.45
C LEU A 208 -19.47 -0.09 0.05
N ASP A 209 -20.79 -0.07 0.26
CA ASP A 209 -21.64 1.11 0.02
C ASP A 209 -21.34 2.25 1.02
N LYS A 210 -20.94 1.92 2.24
CA LYS A 210 -20.69 2.88 3.33
C LYS A 210 -19.22 3.26 3.49
N LEU A 211 -18.31 2.37 3.08
CA LEU A 211 -16.88 2.60 3.15
C LEU A 211 -16.45 3.59 2.05
N PRO A 212 -15.55 4.56 2.32
CA PRO A 212 -15.02 5.45 1.29
C PRO A 212 -14.54 4.68 0.05
N GLU A 213 -14.82 5.21 -1.14
CA GLU A 213 -14.59 4.50 -2.42
C GLU A 213 -13.12 4.15 -2.65
N ASP A 214 -12.21 4.91 -2.10
CA ASP A 214 -10.77 4.71 -2.20
C ASP A 214 -10.20 3.81 -1.08
N ARG A 215 -11.06 3.17 -0.28
CA ARG A 215 -10.66 2.22 0.76
C ARG A 215 -11.09 0.80 0.39
N GLN A 216 -10.23 -0.15 0.75
CA GLN A 216 -10.44 -1.57 0.46
C GLN A 216 -11.00 -2.31 1.68
N LEU A 217 -11.77 -3.38 1.39
CA LEU A 217 -12.38 -4.28 2.35
C LEU A 217 -11.72 -5.65 2.28
N GLY A 218 -11.03 -6.07 3.33
CA GLY A 218 -10.32 -7.34 3.40
C GLY A 218 -11.24 -8.53 3.65
N LEU A 219 -11.09 -9.58 2.83
CA LEU A 219 -11.71 -10.89 3.04
C LEU A 219 -10.68 -11.90 3.55
N ARG A 220 -11.10 -12.76 4.48
CA ARG A 220 -10.23 -13.67 5.24
C ARG A 220 -9.56 -14.77 4.40
N THR A 221 -10.20 -15.18 3.30
CA THR A 221 -9.71 -16.26 2.44
C THR A 221 -9.92 -15.95 0.96
N PRO A 222 -9.09 -16.52 0.06
CA PRO A 222 -9.30 -16.35 -1.38
C PRO A 222 -10.64 -16.97 -1.84
N THR A 223 -11.06 -18.08 -1.23
CA THR A 223 -12.38 -18.69 -1.48
C THR A 223 -13.50 -17.65 -1.35
N PHE A 224 -13.49 -16.79 -0.33
CA PHE A 224 -14.53 -15.79 -0.16
C PHE A 224 -14.56 -14.78 -1.30
N LYS A 225 -13.44 -14.23 -1.72
CA LYS A 225 -13.40 -13.29 -2.87
C LYS A 225 -13.85 -13.98 -4.14
N MET A 226 -13.34 -15.17 -4.44
CA MET A 226 -13.68 -15.92 -5.65
C MET A 226 -15.18 -16.27 -5.69
N ARG A 227 -15.78 -16.68 -4.57
CA ARG A 227 -17.22 -16.95 -4.46
C ARG A 227 -18.05 -15.68 -4.60
N TYR A 228 -17.61 -14.57 -3.98
CA TYR A 228 -18.27 -13.29 -4.16
C TYR A 228 -18.32 -12.89 -5.64
N LEU A 229 -17.18 -12.96 -6.34
CA LEU A 229 -17.08 -12.64 -7.75
C LEU A 229 -17.97 -13.55 -8.61
N GLN A 230 -17.97 -14.86 -8.34
CA GLN A 230 -18.82 -15.84 -9.05
C GLN A 230 -20.30 -15.48 -8.95
N MET A 231 -20.77 -15.07 -7.77
CA MET A 231 -22.19 -14.76 -7.54
C MET A 231 -22.60 -13.35 -8.01
N ASN A 232 -21.66 -12.39 -8.12
CA ASN A 232 -21.93 -11.00 -8.43
C ASN A 232 -21.42 -10.54 -9.80
N GLY A 233 -21.22 -11.43 -10.75
CA GLY A 233 -20.81 -11.06 -12.12
C GLY A 233 -20.16 -12.18 -12.89
N GLY A 234 -19.81 -13.27 -12.22
CA GLY A 234 -19.32 -14.50 -12.86
C GLY A 234 -17.84 -14.48 -13.27
N ASP A 235 -17.16 -13.34 -13.24
CA ASP A 235 -15.73 -13.23 -13.54
C ASP A 235 -14.89 -13.49 -12.27
N VAL A 236 -14.28 -14.69 -12.20
CA VAL A 236 -13.45 -15.13 -11.08
C VAL A 236 -11.96 -14.95 -11.38
N THR A 237 -11.59 -14.17 -12.41
CA THR A 237 -10.19 -13.85 -12.69
C THR A 237 -9.62 -12.91 -11.62
N PRO A 238 -8.31 -12.99 -11.32
CA PRO A 238 -7.63 -12.00 -10.49
C PRO A 238 -7.79 -10.58 -11.05
N LEU A 239 -7.59 -9.58 -10.22
CA LEU A 239 -7.66 -8.17 -10.62
C LEU A 239 -6.56 -7.84 -11.64
N ALA A 240 -6.95 -7.30 -12.79
CA ALA A 240 -6.02 -6.83 -13.81
C ALA A 240 -5.65 -5.36 -13.59
N GLU A 241 -4.52 -4.92 -14.16
CA GLU A 241 -4.01 -3.54 -14.02
C GLU A 241 -5.06 -2.48 -14.39
N HIS A 242 -5.78 -2.66 -15.49
CA HIS A 242 -6.79 -1.69 -15.97
C HIS A 242 -8.06 -1.64 -15.10
N GLU A 243 -8.26 -2.62 -14.23
CA GLU A 243 -9.34 -2.68 -13.24
C GLU A 243 -8.91 -2.09 -11.89
N ALA A 244 -7.58 -1.99 -11.66
CA ALA A 244 -7.02 -1.59 -10.39
C ALA A 244 -7.49 -0.20 -9.95
N TYR A 245 -7.73 -0.06 -8.64
CA TYR A 245 -8.10 1.21 -8.00
C TYR A 245 -9.40 1.85 -8.53
N THR A 246 -10.23 1.10 -9.25
CA THR A 246 -11.58 1.51 -9.63
C THR A 246 -12.56 1.34 -8.46
N PRO A 247 -13.74 2.01 -8.47
CA PRO A 247 -14.72 1.87 -7.39
C PRO A 247 -15.49 0.53 -7.42
N THR A 248 -15.11 -0.41 -8.29
CA THR A 248 -15.75 -1.73 -8.37
C THR A 248 -15.48 -2.58 -7.13
N ALA A 249 -16.41 -3.44 -6.76
CA ALA A 249 -16.21 -4.37 -5.66
C ALA A 249 -14.98 -5.28 -5.88
N LYS A 250 -14.72 -5.73 -7.12
CA LYS A 250 -13.54 -6.55 -7.47
C LYS A 250 -12.24 -5.85 -7.07
N ALA A 251 -12.09 -4.55 -7.37
CA ALA A 251 -10.91 -3.76 -7.05
C ALA A 251 -10.81 -3.36 -5.57
N ARG A 252 -11.96 -3.27 -4.88
CA ARG A 252 -12.03 -2.85 -3.48
C ARG A 252 -12.01 -4.03 -2.49
N LEU A 253 -12.08 -5.27 -2.95
CA LEU A 253 -11.94 -6.45 -2.09
C LEU A 253 -10.47 -6.86 -2.03
N CYS A 254 -9.85 -6.71 -0.86
CA CYS A 254 -8.48 -7.10 -0.57
C CYS A 254 -8.42 -8.37 0.31
N ALA A 255 -7.24 -8.76 0.75
CA ALA A 255 -6.99 -10.03 1.40
C ALA A 255 -6.33 -9.87 2.78
N PHE A 256 -6.64 -10.78 3.71
CA PHE A 256 -5.85 -10.99 4.91
C PHE A 256 -5.78 -12.47 5.30
N ASN A 257 -4.63 -12.88 5.87
CA ASN A 257 -4.35 -14.25 6.29
C ASN A 257 -3.87 -14.25 7.74
N ASP A 258 -4.75 -14.61 8.67
CA ASP A 258 -4.43 -14.61 10.10
C ASP A 258 -3.81 -15.93 10.60
N CYS A 259 -3.41 -16.82 9.67
CA CYS A 259 -2.65 -18.03 9.99
C CYS A 259 -1.50 -18.28 9.01
N PHE A 260 -0.82 -17.20 8.60
CA PHE A 260 0.28 -17.26 7.66
C PHE A 260 1.36 -18.24 8.09
N LEU A 261 1.69 -19.19 7.21
CA LEU A 261 2.69 -20.24 7.37
C LEU A 261 2.42 -21.28 8.49
N ALA A 262 1.23 -21.32 9.06
CA ALA A 262 0.94 -22.19 10.21
C ALA A 262 0.61 -23.65 9.84
N SER A 263 0.36 -23.92 8.56
CA SER A 263 0.21 -25.28 8.00
C SER A 263 0.33 -25.25 6.47
N ALA A 264 0.20 -26.37 5.77
CA ALA A 264 0.19 -26.41 4.31
C ALA A 264 -0.95 -25.57 3.70
N SER A 265 -2.08 -25.47 4.39
CA SER A 265 -3.26 -24.67 3.98
C SER A 265 -3.43 -23.38 4.80
N ASP A 266 -2.43 -22.98 5.61
CA ASP A 266 -2.51 -21.89 6.57
C ASP A 266 -3.77 -22.00 7.44
N VAL A 267 -3.91 -23.17 8.07
CA VAL A 267 -5.03 -23.55 8.96
C VAL A 267 -6.40 -23.27 8.32
N GLY A 268 -6.55 -23.67 7.05
CA GLY A 268 -7.82 -23.54 6.31
C GLY A 268 -8.04 -22.16 5.64
N THR A 269 -7.04 -21.28 5.62
CA THR A 269 -7.08 -20.09 4.76
C THR A 269 -7.22 -20.49 3.30
N TYR A 270 -6.51 -21.53 2.88
CA TYR A 270 -6.65 -22.13 1.56
C TYR A 270 -7.50 -23.42 1.63
N SER A 271 -8.56 -23.47 0.85
CA SER A 271 -9.37 -24.68 0.61
C SER A 271 -8.79 -25.52 -0.51
N ASN A 272 -8.22 -24.87 -1.53
CA ASN A 272 -7.52 -25.47 -2.67
C ASN A 272 -6.30 -24.64 -3.02
N THR A 273 -5.12 -25.06 -2.54
CA THR A 273 -3.86 -24.34 -2.73
C THR A 273 -3.45 -24.20 -4.20
N GLU A 274 -3.83 -25.17 -5.08
CA GLU A 274 -3.44 -25.16 -6.50
C GLU A 274 -4.17 -24.06 -7.30
N ILE A 275 -5.37 -23.66 -6.85
CA ILE A 275 -6.17 -22.63 -7.52
C ILE A 275 -6.03 -21.30 -6.78
N GLU A 276 -6.11 -21.32 -5.46
CA GLU A 276 -6.25 -20.13 -4.63
C GLU A 276 -4.95 -19.36 -4.42
N ARG A 277 -3.81 -20.08 -4.34
CA ARG A 277 -2.51 -19.42 -4.25
C ARG A 277 -2.14 -18.65 -5.54
N PRO A 278 -2.27 -19.23 -6.76
CA PRO A 278 -2.10 -18.46 -8.00
C PRO A 278 -3.06 -17.27 -8.13
N PHE A 279 -4.32 -17.43 -7.69
CA PHE A 279 -5.28 -16.32 -7.69
C PHE A 279 -4.80 -15.16 -6.82
N TRP A 280 -4.40 -15.42 -5.57
CA TRP A 280 -3.88 -14.37 -4.69
C TRP A 280 -2.57 -13.77 -5.17
N ALA A 281 -1.67 -14.56 -5.77
CA ALA A 281 -0.41 -14.06 -6.30
C ALA A 281 -0.60 -12.98 -7.39
N GLU A 282 -1.69 -13.06 -8.17
CA GLU A 282 -2.01 -12.03 -9.17
C GLU A 282 -2.89 -10.91 -8.60
N ASP A 283 -3.90 -11.27 -7.80
CA ASP A 283 -4.89 -10.33 -7.28
C ASP A 283 -4.29 -9.31 -6.30
N THR A 284 -3.33 -9.73 -5.48
CA THR A 284 -2.67 -8.89 -4.47
C THR A 284 -1.62 -7.93 -5.04
N LYS A 285 -1.34 -7.97 -6.33
CA LYS A 285 -0.55 -6.92 -7.00
C LYS A 285 -1.16 -5.54 -6.82
N TYR A 286 -2.50 -5.46 -6.78
CA TYR A 286 -3.27 -4.21 -6.76
C TYR A 286 -4.17 -4.07 -5.54
N THR A 287 -4.09 -5.00 -4.59
CA THR A 287 -4.88 -4.96 -3.36
C THR A 287 -4.03 -5.24 -2.12
N PHE A 288 -4.43 -4.73 -0.97
CA PHE A 288 -3.76 -5.03 0.28
C PHE A 288 -3.72 -6.54 0.56
N MET A 289 -2.57 -7.00 1.03
CA MET A 289 -2.39 -8.31 1.64
C MET A 289 -1.73 -8.12 3.00
N GLY A 290 -2.34 -8.68 4.04
CA GLY A 290 -1.81 -8.62 5.39
C GLY A 290 -2.31 -9.75 6.26
N GLY A 291 -2.14 -9.63 7.58
CA GLY A 291 -2.59 -10.63 8.54
C GLY A 291 -1.58 -10.90 9.64
N GLU A 292 -1.54 -12.16 10.11
CA GLU A 292 -0.67 -12.59 11.19
C GLU A 292 -0.24 -14.06 11.08
N THR A 293 0.76 -14.46 11.87
CA THR A 293 1.13 -15.85 12.07
C THR A 293 0.34 -16.40 13.26
N CYS A 294 -0.23 -17.62 13.18
CA CYS A 294 -1.00 -18.19 14.28
C CYS A 294 -0.37 -19.45 14.93
N GLY A 295 0.73 -19.96 14.37
CA GLY A 295 1.40 -21.15 14.90
C GLY A 295 2.63 -21.54 14.12
N GLU A 296 3.45 -22.42 14.70
CA GLU A 296 4.64 -22.97 14.05
C GLU A 296 4.32 -24.18 13.19
N CYS A 297 4.97 -24.30 12.04
CA CYS A 297 4.85 -25.44 11.12
C CYS A 297 6.24 -25.83 10.55
N GLY A 298 7.13 -26.33 11.38
CA GLY A 298 8.44 -26.83 10.97
C GLY A 298 9.22 -25.84 10.10
N THR A 299 9.68 -26.29 8.94
CA THR A 299 10.41 -25.45 7.97
C THR A 299 9.53 -24.42 7.29
N ARG A 300 8.20 -24.68 7.18
CA ARG A 300 7.27 -23.77 6.50
C ARG A 300 7.19 -22.41 7.20
N SER A 301 7.18 -22.36 8.54
CA SER A 301 7.11 -21.12 9.29
C SER A 301 8.45 -20.38 9.47
N LYS A 302 9.54 -20.81 8.78
CA LYS A 302 10.84 -20.16 8.87
C LYS A 302 10.97 -18.92 7.98
N GLY A 303 11.95 -18.08 8.29
CA GLY A 303 12.16 -16.78 7.63
C GLY A 303 12.35 -16.86 6.13
N GLU A 304 13.07 -17.87 5.63
CA GLU A 304 13.25 -18.07 4.18
C GLU A 304 11.91 -18.26 3.44
N THR A 305 11.03 -19.11 3.98
CA THR A 305 9.69 -19.31 3.42
C THR A 305 8.84 -18.05 3.55
N ALA A 306 8.96 -17.35 4.70
CA ALA A 306 8.25 -16.10 4.93
C ALA A 306 8.59 -15.04 3.88
N VAL A 307 9.88 -14.78 3.63
CA VAL A 307 10.34 -13.82 2.60
C VAL A 307 9.79 -14.21 1.24
N LYS A 308 9.93 -15.47 0.84
CA LYS A 308 9.47 -15.97 -0.47
C LYS A 308 7.95 -15.80 -0.66
N GLU A 309 7.15 -16.16 0.35
CA GLU A 309 5.69 -16.06 0.24
C GLU A 309 5.18 -14.63 0.41
N MET A 310 5.85 -13.79 1.22
CA MET A 310 5.55 -12.36 1.29
C MET A 310 5.80 -11.66 -0.04
N GLU A 311 6.87 -12.01 -0.75
CA GLU A 311 7.14 -11.52 -2.10
C GLU A 311 6.10 -12.02 -3.10
N GLN A 312 5.77 -13.32 -3.08
CA GLN A 312 4.80 -13.94 -3.98
C GLN A 312 3.39 -13.35 -3.85
N PHE A 313 2.97 -12.99 -2.64
CA PHE A 313 1.62 -12.50 -2.34
C PHE A 313 1.58 -11.03 -1.96
N HIS A 314 2.61 -10.27 -2.28
CA HIS A 314 2.65 -8.81 -2.15
C HIS A 314 2.24 -8.31 -0.75
N TRP A 315 2.84 -8.88 0.31
CA TRP A 315 2.49 -8.52 1.68
C TRP A 315 2.79 -7.07 2.01
N THR A 316 1.75 -6.35 2.42
CA THR A 316 1.82 -4.95 2.83
C THR A 316 2.13 -4.80 4.31
N TYR A 317 1.47 -5.60 5.16
CA TYR A 317 1.62 -5.53 6.61
C TYR A 317 1.49 -6.89 7.27
N ILE A 318 2.08 -7.03 8.49
CA ILE A 318 1.90 -8.22 9.34
C ILE A 318 1.87 -7.82 10.82
N ASN A 319 1.07 -8.54 11.61
CA ASN A 319 0.95 -8.34 13.05
C ASN A 319 2.25 -8.76 13.77
N ARG A 320 2.88 -7.83 14.51
CA ARG A 320 4.09 -8.11 15.29
C ARG A 320 3.82 -8.79 16.63
N ASP A 321 2.58 -8.73 17.11
CA ASP A 321 2.22 -9.22 18.43
C ASP A 321 1.77 -10.70 18.42
N TYR A 322 1.70 -11.32 17.22
CA TYR A 322 1.27 -12.69 17.03
C TYR A 322 1.92 -13.36 15.79
N HIS A 323 2.45 -14.56 15.81
CA HIS A 323 2.76 -15.51 16.88
C HIS A 323 4.26 -15.38 17.24
N GLN A 324 4.60 -15.15 18.51
CA GLN A 324 5.96 -14.75 18.92
C GLN A 324 7.05 -15.79 18.63
N ALA A 325 6.77 -17.10 18.71
CA ALA A 325 7.77 -18.14 18.41
C ALA A 325 8.15 -18.09 16.91
N VAL A 326 7.18 -17.85 16.01
CA VAL A 326 7.43 -17.71 14.56
C VAL A 326 8.29 -16.47 14.30
N LEU A 327 7.89 -15.31 14.82
CA LEU A 327 8.63 -14.04 14.64
C LEU A 327 10.06 -14.13 15.20
N SER A 328 10.23 -14.79 16.36
CA SER A 328 11.55 -15.04 16.94
C SER A 328 12.41 -15.93 16.04
N SER A 329 11.82 -16.92 15.36
CA SER A 329 12.54 -17.78 14.42
C SER A 329 13.05 -17.01 13.20
N TRP A 330 12.32 -15.99 12.73
CA TRP A 330 12.77 -15.09 11.63
C TRP A 330 13.96 -14.23 12.06
N THR A 331 13.97 -13.78 13.33
CA THR A 331 15.12 -13.06 13.90
C THR A 331 16.34 -13.97 14.01
N GLN A 332 16.18 -15.19 14.55
CA GLN A 332 17.28 -16.15 14.72
C GLN A 332 17.88 -16.62 13.39
N SER A 333 17.08 -16.70 12.33
CA SER A 333 17.53 -17.07 10.98
C SER A 333 18.06 -15.89 10.15
N GLY A 334 18.08 -14.66 10.71
CA GLY A 334 18.62 -13.46 10.05
C GLY A 334 17.68 -12.79 9.03
N HIS A 335 16.43 -13.26 8.85
CA HIS A 335 15.50 -12.74 7.85
C HIS A 335 14.65 -11.55 8.35
N MET A 336 14.58 -11.32 9.66
CA MET A 336 13.73 -10.29 10.25
C MET A 336 14.01 -8.88 9.70
N ASN A 337 15.28 -8.52 9.49
CA ASN A 337 15.62 -7.19 8.95
C ASN A 337 15.24 -7.04 7.49
N GLU A 338 15.38 -8.09 6.68
CA GLU A 338 14.88 -8.10 5.30
C GLU A 338 13.36 -7.92 5.27
N ILE A 339 12.61 -8.68 6.08
CA ILE A 339 11.16 -8.56 6.20
C ILE A 339 10.76 -7.14 6.61
N LYS A 340 11.41 -6.53 7.62
CA LYS A 340 11.16 -5.14 8.03
C LYS A 340 11.37 -4.14 6.89
N ARG A 341 12.44 -4.31 6.11
CA ARG A 341 12.72 -3.42 4.97
C ARG A 341 11.71 -3.58 3.85
N ARG A 342 11.29 -4.83 3.53
CA ARG A 342 10.53 -5.15 2.33
C ARG A 342 9.01 -5.25 2.50
N LEU A 343 8.48 -5.40 3.72
CA LEU A 343 7.02 -5.36 3.94
C LEU A 343 6.41 -4.08 3.35
N GLY A 344 5.42 -4.23 2.48
CA GLY A 344 4.84 -3.16 1.71
C GLY A 344 5.78 -2.63 0.62
N TYR A 345 5.59 -1.40 0.20
CA TYR A 345 6.45 -0.73 -0.77
C TYR A 345 7.77 -0.26 -0.15
N ARG A 346 8.83 -0.19 -0.97
CA ARG A 346 10.10 0.45 -0.63
C ARG A 346 10.71 1.05 -1.89
N PHE A 347 10.54 2.34 -2.09
CA PHE A 347 11.01 3.03 -3.27
C PHE A 347 12.46 3.46 -3.13
N VAL A 348 13.27 3.17 -4.15
CA VAL A 348 14.67 3.55 -4.30
C VAL A 348 14.81 4.39 -5.55
N LEU A 349 15.34 5.58 -5.43
CA LEU A 349 15.71 6.44 -6.55
C LEU A 349 17.12 6.05 -7.03
N ASP A 350 17.23 5.53 -8.24
CA ASP A 350 18.54 5.16 -8.81
C ASP A 350 19.22 6.35 -9.46
N LYS A 351 18.49 7.10 -10.28
CA LYS A 351 19.01 8.26 -10.98
C LYS A 351 17.94 9.30 -11.30
N ALA A 352 18.39 10.54 -11.51
CA ALA A 352 17.58 11.64 -12.02
C ALA A 352 18.29 12.36 -13.16
N ILE A 353 17.53 12.79 -14.17
CA ILE A 353 18.01 13.53 -15.32
C ILE A 353 17.21 14.83 -15.39
N PRO A 354 17.73 15.94 -14.85
CA PRO A 354 17.07 17.24 -14.91
C PRO A 354 17.25 17.91 -16.28
N THR A 355 16.46 18.95 -16.55
CA THR A 355 16.68 19.87 -17.68
C THR A 355 18.10 20.45 -17.62
N GLU A 356 18.85 20.37 -18.71
CA GLU A 356 20.28 20.75 -18.75
C GLU A 356 20.50 22.27 -18.61
N TYR A 357 19.66 23.07 -19.28
CA TYR A 357 19.74 24.55 -19.28
C TYR A 357 18.37 25.16 -18.91
N PRO A 358 18.02 25.15 -17.63
CA PRO A 358 16.75 25.72 -17.19
C PRO A 358 16.80 27.24 -17.19
N THR A 359 15.67 27.88 -17.52
CA THR A 359 15.51 29.34 -17.53
C THR A 359 14.27 29.78 -16.77
N ALA A 360 14.33 30.96 -16.15
CA ALA A 360 13.14 31.54 -15.51
C ALA A 360 12.04 31.75 -16.55
N GLY A 361 10.79 31.33 -16.23
CA GLY A 361 9.65 31.30 -17.16
C GLY A 361 9.70 30.18 -18.19
N GLY A 362 10.75 29.35 -18.20
CA GLY A 362 10.90 28.18 -19.08
C GLY A 362 10.17 26.92 -18.56
N ASP A 363 10.19 25.88 -19.38
CA ASP A 363 9.75 24.56 -18.97
C ASP A 363 10.91 23.84 -18.27
N TYR A 364 10.59 23.16 -17.17
CA TYR A 364 11.52 22.30 -16.44
C TYR A 364 11.00 20.89 -16.39
N THR A 365 11.87 19.94 -16.63
CA THR A 365 11.58 18.51 -16.46
C THR A 365 12.69 17.85 -15.67
N ILE A 366 12.34 16.84 -14.89
CA ILE A 366 13.29 15.92 -14.29
C ILE A 366 12.74 14.50 -14.42
N THR A 367 13.52 13.63 -15.07
CA THR A 367 13.15 12.23 -15.26
C THR A 367 13.83 11.39 -14.19
N LEU A 368 13.03 10.67 -13.41
CA LEU A 368 13.45 9.82 -12.30
C LEU A 368 13.37 8.36 -12.70
N SER A 369 14.35 7.56 -12.27
CA SER A 369 14.32 6.10 -12.31
C SER A 369 14.14 5.60 -10.90
N ILE A 370 12.96 5.03 -10.59
CA ILE A 370 12.55 4.62 -9.24
C ILE A 370 12.25 3.13 -9.24
N ARG A 371 13.00 2.34 -8.45
CA ARG A 371 12.69 0.92 -8.19
C ARG A 371 11.80 0.77 -6.96
N ASN A 372 10.87 -0.19 -7.01
CA ASN A 372 10.20 -0.67 -5.82
C ASN A 372 10.83 -2.01 -5.39
N VAL A 373 11.64 -1.98 -4.33
CA VAL A 373 12.31 -3.16 -3.78
C VAL A 373 11.55 -3.79 -2.60
N GLY A 374 10.34 -3.30 -2.34
CA GLY A 374 9.41 -3.87 -1.36
C GLY A 374 8.73 -5.14 -1.85
N PHE A 375 7.87 -5.73 -1.02
CA PHE A 375 7.03 -6.86 -1.40
C PHE A 375 5.75 -6.46 -2.12
N ALA A 376 5.25 -5.23 -1.90
CA ALA A 376 3.97 -4.77 -2.40
C ALA A 376 4.06 -3.40 -3.07
N SER A 377 2.99 -3.03 -3.77
CA SER A 377 2.75 -1.66 -4.22
C SER A 377 2.18 -0.80 -3.09
N LEU A 378 2.06 0.48 -3.35
CA LEU A 378 1.18 1.38 -2.63
C LEU A 378 -0.27 1.14 -3.11
N HIS A 379 -1.26 1.15 -2.22
CA HIS A 379 -2.64 0.85 -2.62
C HIS A 379 -3.62 2.01 -2.39
N ASN A 380 -3.39 2.85 -1.37
CA ASN A 380 -4.19 4.07 -1.19
C ASN A 380 -3.69 5.22 -2.08
N PRO A 381 -4.54 6.18 -2.45
CA PRO A 381 -4.13 7.34 -3.23
C PRO A 381 -2.97 8.10 -2.59
N ARG A 382 -2.05 8.59 -3.43
CA ARG A 382 -0.87 9.35 -3.01
C ARG A 382 -0.57 10.45 -4.03
N ALA A 383 -0.38 11.67 -3.54
CA ALA A 383 0.05 12.75 -4.42
C ALA A 383 1.54 12.64 -4.79
N VAL A 384 1.89 13.18 -5.95
CA VAL A 384 3.27 13.32 -6.42
C VAL A 384 3.49 14.78 -6.74
N GLU A 385 4.51 15.40 -6.13
CA GLU A 385 4.80 16.82 -6.28
C GLU A 385 6.27 17.08 -6.55
N LEU A 386 6.53 17.97 -7.49
CA LEU A 386 7.85 18.57 -7.70
C LEU A 386 7.89 19.91 -6.96
N VAL A 387 8.83 20.05 -6.03
CA VAL A 387 8.89 21.21 -5.13
C VAL A 387 10.23 21.92 -5.31
N PHE A 388 10.19 23.24 -5.49
CA PHE A 388 11.36 24.12 -5.51
C PHE A 388 11.33 24.98 -4.25
N VAL A 389 12.41 24.96 -3.48
CA VAL A 389 12.56 25.75 -2.25
C VAL A 389 13.74 26.68 -2.40
N ASP A 390 13.51 27.98 -2.25
CA ASP A 390 14.57 29.00 -2.32
C ASP A 390 15.64 28.75 -1.23
N LYS A 391 16.92 28.71 -1.62
CA LYS A 391 18.01 28.39 -0.68
C LYS A 391 18.21 29.46 0.39
N ASN A 392 17.82 30.72 0.10
CA ASN A 392 17.98 31.84 1.01
C ASN A 392 16.73 32.10 1.86
N ASP A 393 15.55 31.58 1.43
CA ASP A 393 14.27 31.75 2.13
C ASP A 393 13.40 30.49 2.00
N ALA A 394 13.51 29.58 2.97
CA ALA A 394 12.78 28.32 2.98
C ALA A 394 11.23 28.48 3.04
N THR A 395 10.73 29.68 3.31
CA THR A 395 9.27 29.96 3.26
C THR A 395 8.80 30.17 1.81
N LYS A 396 9.71 30.49 0.90
CA LYS A 396 9.44 30.71 -0.51
C LYS A 396 9.59 29.38 -1.25
N LYS A 397 8.46 28.75 -1.52
CA LYS A 397 8.39 27.46 -2.23
C LYS A 397 7.40 27.51 -3.38
N PHE A 398 7.69 26.74 -4.44
CA PHE A 398 6.83 26.53 -5.59
C PHE A 398 6.54 25.04 -5.70
N VAL A 399 5.27 24.68 -5.66
CA VAL A 399 4.80 23.28 -5.67
C VAL A 399 4.07 23.01 -6.99
N HIS A 400 4.50 21.98 -7.69
CA HIS A 400 3.90 21.53 -8.96
C HIS A 400 3.37 20.11 -8.80
N LYS A 401 2.04 19.97 -8.65
CA LYS A 401 1.35 18.67 -8.59
C LYS A 401 1.48 17.94 -9.93
N GLN A 402 1.79 16.66 -9.87
CA GLN A 402 1.95 15.80 -11.04
C GLN A 402 0.73 14.89 -11.24
N GLN A 403 0.39 14.59 -12.49
CA GLN A 403 -0.63 13.62 -12.86
C GLN A 403 0.03 12.23 -13.00
N ILE A 404 0.53 11.72 -11.91
CA ILE A 404 1.24 10.43 -11.81
C ILE A 404 0.66 9.68 -10.63
N ASP A 405 0.38 8.39 -10.85
CA ASP A 405 -0.14 7.51 -9.80
C ASP A 405 0.96 6.54 -9.33
N PRO A 406 1.55 6.76 -8.15
CA PRO A 406 2.64 5.92 -7.65
C PRO A 406 2.17 4.52 -7.20
N ARG A 407 0.85 4.24 -7.21
CA ARG A 407 0.31 2.91 -6.95
C ARG A 407 0.72 1.89 -8.02
N PHE A 408 1.08 2.36 -9.20
CA PHE A 408 1.61 1.56 -10.31
C PHE A 408 3.14 1.44 -10.33
N TRP A 409 3.85 1.88 -9.29
CA TRP A 409 5.28 1.58 -9.12
C TRP A 409 5.41 0.19 -8.50
N MET A 410 5.37 -0.82 -9.38
CA MET A 410 5.20 -2.22 -9.00
C MET A 410 6.44 -2.82 -8.33
N PRO A 411 6.29 -3.76 -7.37
CA PRO A 411 7.42 -4.45 -6.75
C PRO A 411 8.25 -5.22 -7.79
N GLY A 412 9.57 -5.13 -7.67
CA GLY A 412 10.52 -5.75 -8.60
C GLY A 412 10.68 -5.02 -9.92
N GLU A 413 9.99 -3.90 -10.14
CA GLU A 413 10.05 -3.11 -11.36
C GLU A 413 10.73 -1.75 -11.17
N THR A 414 11.13 -1.14 -12.28
CA THR A 414 11.66 0.23 -12.34
C THR A 414 10.67 1.12 -13.07
N ALA A 415 10.12 2.10 -12.36
CA ALA A 415 9.30 3.15 -12.93
C ALA A 415 10.17 4.29 -13.46
N ILE A 416 9.98 4.66 -14.73
CA ILE A 416 10.59 5.86 -15.32
C ILE A 416 9.55 6.96 -15.30
N VAL A 417 9.79 7.99 -14.49
CA VAL A 417 8.82 9.02 -14.15
C VAL A 417 9.37 10.40 -14.53
N THR A 418 8.67 11.13 -15.40
CA THR A 418 9.06 12.50 -15.76
C THR A 418 8.17 13.52 -15.05
N LEU A 419 8.72 14.22 -14.08
CA LEU A 419 8.09 15.35 -13.40
C LEU A 419 8.25 16.62 -14.24
N ARG A 420 7.24 17.48 -14.23
CA ARG A 420 7.17 18.68 -15.07
C ARG A 420 6.78 19.90 -14.27
N ALA A 421 7.39 21.03 -14.58
CA ALA A 421 7.02 22.34 -14.04
C ALA A 421 7.13 23.41 -15.11
N LYS A 422 6.24 24.40 -15.07
CA LYS A 422 6.43 25.68 -15.71
C LYS A 422 7.01 26.61 -14.67
N LEU A 423 8.29 26.99 -14.82
CA LEU A 423 8.95 27.88 -13.89
C LEU A 423 8.34 29.29 -13.99
N ASP A 424 8.16 29.95 -12.84
CA ASP A 424 7.72 31.35 -12.83
C ASP A 424 8.84 32.26 -13.36
N LYS A 425 8.51 33.32 -14.09
CA LYS A 425 9.45 34.32 -14.56
C LYS A 425 10.17 35.08 -13.43
N GLN A 426 9.58 35.06 -12.23
CA GLN A 426 10.14 35.67 -11.04
C GLN A 426 11.07 34.73 -10.25
N MET A 427 11.20 33.49 -10.69
CA MET A 427 12.14 32.54 -10.11
C MET A 427 13.56 32.81 -10.59
N ALA A 428 14.19 33.87 -10.08
CA ALA A 428 15.65 34.08 -10.22
C ALA A 428 16.31 33.70 -8.91
N GLY A 429 17.50 33.08 -8.98
CA GLY A 429 18.25 32.66 -7.79
C GLY A 429 18.50 31.16 -7.72
N GLU A 430 18.81 30.69 -6.51
CA GLU A 430 19.18 29.30 -6.26
C GLU A 430 18.09 28.58 -5.49
N TYR A 431 17.73 27.36 -5.94
CA TYR A 431 16.69 26.53 -5.37
C TYR A 431 17.19 25.12 -5.07
N ASN A 432 16.71 24.52 -4.00
CA ASN A 432 16.72 23.08 -3.84
C ASN A 432 15.47 22.49 -4.50
N VAL A 433 15.66 21.40 -5.26
CA VAL A 433 14.58 20.68 -5.96
C VAL A 433 14.29 19.39 -5.23
N TYR A 434 13.01 19.12 -4.94
CA TYR A 434 12.58 17.97 -4.18
C TYR A 434 11.46 17.20 -4.88
N LEU A 435 11.41 15.89 -4.63
CA LEU A 435 10.21 15.06 -4.78
C LEU A 435 9.48 15.03 -3.44
N ASN A 436 8.22 15.41 -3.45
CA ASN A 436 7.30 15.19 -2.33
C ASN A 436 6.25 14.14 -2.69
N LEU A 437 6.04 13.18 -1.81
CA LEU A 437 5.03 12.13 -1.90
C LEU A 437 4.12 12.21 -0.65
N PRO A 438 3.35 13.30 -0.50
CA PRO A 438 2.54 13.55 0.69
C PRO A 438 1.32 12.64 0.72
N ASP A 439 0.61 12.62 1.85
CA ASP A 439 -0.71 12.01 1.90
C ASP A 439 -1.68 12.72 0.94
N ALA A 440 -2.64 11.97 0.38
CA ALA A 440 -3.61 12.53 -0.54
C ALA A 440 -4.66 13.42 0.15
N TYR A 441 -4.82 13.29 1.46
CA TYR A 441 -5.78 14.05 2.25
C TYR A 441 -5.16 15.32 2.82
N ASP A 442 -5.81 16.46 2.61
CA ASP A 442 -5.33 17.80 3.00
C ASP A 442 -4.94 17.89 4.48
N VAL A 443 -5.67 17.18 5.36
CA VAL A 443 -5.41 17.21 6.81
C VAL A 443 -4.06 16.57 7.18
N LEU A 444 -3.52 15.70 6.33
CA LEU A 444 -2.23 15.01 6.54
C LEU A 444 -1.15 15.48 5.55
N HIS A 445 -1.52 16.21 4.49
CA HIS A 445 -0.65 16.56 3.36
C HIS A 445 0.66 17.22 3.81
N ASP A 446 0.60 18.20 4.68
CA ASP A 446 1.77 18.95 5.15
C ASP A 446 2.45 18.33 6.39
N ASN A 447 2.03 17.13 6.81
CA ASN A 447 2.63 16.44 7.94
C ASN A 447 3.71 15.45 7.46
N PRO A 448 5.01 15.69 7.74
CA PRO A 448 6.12 14.83 7.31
C PRO A 448 5.97 13.37 7.74
N ALA A 449 5.24 13.10 8.84
CA ALA A 449 5.00 11.75 9.32
C ALA A 449 4.21 10.88 8.33
N PHE A 450 3.48 11.51 7.41
CA PHE A 450 2.66 10.85 6.39
C PHE A 450 3.20 11.00 4.97
N SER A 451 4.34 11.66 4.79
CA SER A 451 5.06 11.68 3.51
C SER A 451 5.94 10.44 3.33
N ILE A 452 6.14 10.01 2.08
CA ILE A 452 6.97 8.85 1.76
C ILE A 452 8.43 9.26 1.64
N ARG A 453 9.28 8.65 2.46
CA ARG A 453 10.74 8.69 2.36
C ARG A 453 11.20 7.65 1.33
N LEU A 454 12.04 8.05 0.38
CA LEU A 454 12.77 7.13 -0.49
C LEU A 454 13.90 6.44 0.29
N ALA A 455 14.22 5.22 -0.10
CA ALA A 455 15.24 4.40 0.57
C ALA A 455 16.64 4.72 0.02
N ASN A 456 17.04 5.98 0.12
CA ASN A 456 18.32 6.48 -0.32
C ASN A 456 19.07 7.18 0.81
N GLU A 457 20.40 7.26 0.70
CA GLU A 457 21.24 8.01 1.62
C GLU A 457 21.11 9.51 1.35
N ASP A 458 21.12 10.32 2.40
CA ASP A 458 21.29 11.78 2.43
C ASP A 458 20.30 12.62 1.61
N ILE A 459 19.12 12.08 1.22
CA ILE A 459 18.12 12.85 0.46
C ILE A 459 16.85 13.21 1.25
N TRP A 460 16.63 12.61 2.42
CA TRP A 460 15.43 12.84 3.22
C TRP A 460 15.55 14.05 4.13
N ASP A 461 14.59 14.98 4.03
CA ASP A 461 14.44 16.10 4.96
C ASP A 461 13.31 15.80 5.96
N GLU A 462 13.67 15.52 7.21
CA GLU A 462 12.72 15.17 8.27
C GLU A 462 11.75 16.31 8.64
N LYS A 463 12.12 17.56 8.36
CA LYS A 463 11.30 18.73 8.72
C LYS A 463 10.16 18.94 7.73
N THR A 464 10.42 18.70 6.47
CA THR A 464 9.46 18.95 5.39
C THR A 464 8.78 17.69 4.90
N GLY A 465 9.41 16.52 5.08
CA GLY A 465 8.96 15.27 4.46
C GLY A 465 9.30 15.16 2.98
N TYR A 466 10.29 15.94 2.50
CA TYR A 466 10.69 15.98 1.10
C TYR A 466 11.92 15.12 0.85
N ASN A 467 12.03 14.59 -0.38
CA ASN A 467 13.20 13.86 -0.87
C ASN A 467 13.99 14.78 -1.82
N TYR A 468 15.20 15.17 -1.43
CA TYR A 468 16.07 16.06 -2.23
C TYR A 468 16.49 15.37 -3.53
N LEU A 469 16.39 16.11 -4.63
CA LEU A 469 16.78 15.63 -5.97
C LEU A 469 18.05 16.32 -6.45
N THR A 470 18.07 17.65 -6.48
CA THR A 470 19.20 18.41 -7.02
C THR A 470 19.09 19.89 -6.67
N ASP A 471 20.13 20.63 -7.01
CA ASP A 471 20.11 22.08 -7.04
C ASP A 471 19.60 22.61 -8.38
N LEU A 472 19.04 23.81 -8.36
CA LEU A 472 18.62 24.56 -9.54
C LEU A 472 19.09 26.02 -9.40
N THR A 473 19.78 26.52 -10.39
CA THR A 473 20.14 27.96 -10.51
C THR A 473 19.42 28.54 -11.70
N LEU A 474 18.74 29.68 -11.51
CA LEU A 474 18.00 30.41 -12.54
C LEU A 474 18.53 31.85 -12.60
N GLU A 475 18.97 32.26 -13.80
CA GLU A 475 19.40 33.63 -14.13
C GLU A 475 18.22 34.52 -14.52
#